data_7f577d59a881d813b9f3518b6e0f1d65
#
_entry.id   7f577d59a881d813b9f3518b6e0f1d65
#
_cell.length_a   1.000
_cell.length_b   1.000
_cell.length_c   1.000
_cell.angle_alpha   90.00
_cell.angle_beta   90.00
_cell.angle_gamma   90.00
#
_symmetry.space_group_name_H-M   'P 1'
#
loop_
_entity.id
_entity.type
_entity.pdbx_description
1 polymer ?
#
loop_
_entity_poly.entity_id
_entity_poly.type
_entity_poly.pdbx_seq_one_letter_code
_entity_poly.pdbx_strand_id
1 'polypeptide(L)'
;MVRNWSSAGCRRPALPRRRALRSLALLAWMPAWRGVRAATYPATIEAMHRARETETRVYYHYTEYGRRAQQEGYRGIAYLFTAFAASEQVHATNFGKILTRLNVELLPIAKPEISAGSTRENLIRAADSEMASIDAFYPKLLEQLKPEGHEDATTLVHYAWASEKQHRDKISQIQRWTATFFETVARTIDAKTGRYFICQNCGSTTNAVPARLCPVCKFPSALYRGIEPPG
;
A
#
# COMPACT_ATOMS: atom_id res chain seq x y z
N MET A 1 -61.88 4.65 -73.46
CA MET A 1 -62.70 5.90 -73.45
C MET A 1 -61.77 7.01 -73.05
N VAL A 2 -61.15 7.69 -74.00
CA VAL A 2 -61.55 8.90 -74.69
C VAL A 2 -61.93 10.03 -73.72
N ARG A 3 -61.13 11.00 -73.58
CA ARG A 3 -61.08 12.39 -74.04
C ARG A 3 -60.16 13.20 -73.21
N ASN A 4 -59.19 13.86 -73.63
CA ASN A 4 -58.99 14.96 -74.58
C ASN A 4 -59.11 16.36 -74.00
N TRP A 5 -58.05 17.11 -74.18
CA TRP A 5 -57.92 18.58 -74.41
C TRP A 5 -58.07 19.52 -73.26
N SER A 6 -57.36 20.61 -73.13
CA SER A 6 -56.61 21.49 -74.06
C SER A 6 -55.72 22.48 -73.31
N SER A 7 -54.72 22.84 -74.02
CA SER A 7 -53.88 24.03 -74.05
C SER A 7 -54.43 25.36 -73.52
N ALA A 8 -53.64 26.13 -72.91
CA ALA A 8 -53.31 27.56 -73.17
C ALA A 8 -52.60 28.12 -71.88
N GLY A 9 -51.48 28.73 -72.06
CA GLY A 9 -51.25 30.11 -72.04
C GLY A 9 -49.92 30.48 -71.45
N CYS A 10 -49.01 30.79 -72.32
CA CYS A 10 -47.71 31.39 -72.01
C CYS A 10 -47.89 32.78 -71.36
N ARG A 11 -47.32 32.99 -70.14
CA ARG A 11 -46.85 34.31 -69.69
C ARG A 11 -45.71 34.16 -68.74
N ARG A 12 -44.50 34.62 -69.10
CA ARG A 12 -43.40 34.87 -68.21
C ARG A 12 -43.68 36.20 -67.48
N PRO A 13 -43.44 36.27 -66.17
CA PRO A 13 -43.05 37.51 -65.58
C PRO A 13 -41.68 37.40 -64.87
N ALA A 14 -40.89 38.39 -65.18
CA ALA A 14 -39.95 39.17 -64.41
C ALA A 14 -39.23 38.52 -63.23
N LEU A 15 -37.93 38.47 -63.32
CA LEU A 15 -36.98 38.22 -62.23
C LEU A 15 -37.05 39.33 -61.17
N PRO A 16 -37.20 39.02 -59.90
CA PRO A 16 -36.93 39.98 -58.86
C PRO A 16 -35.47 39.87 -58.38
N ARG A 17 -34.92 41.00 -58.24
CA ARG A 17 -33.67 41.47 -57.65
C ARG A 17 -33.02 40.54 -56.65
N ARG A 18 -31.75 40.25 -56.85
CA ARG A 18 -30.80 39.65 -55.94
C ARG A 18 -30.80 40.45 -54.60
N ARG A 19 -31.33 39.85 -53.54
CA ARG A 19 -31.03 40.24 -52.17
C ARG A 19 -29.75 39.56 -51.77
N ALA A 20 -28.72 40.34 -51.52
CA ALA A 20 -27.48 39.89 -50.91
C ALA A 20 -27.76 39.33 -49.50
N LEU A 21 -27.72 38.03 -49.36
CA LEU A 21 -27.68 37.38 -48.06
C LEU A 21 -26.28 37.65 -47.43
N ARG A 22 -26.26 38.53 -46.45
CA ARG A 22 -25.15 38.71 -45.55
C ARG A 22 -25.04 37.43 -44.74
N SER A 23 -24.06 36.60 -45.08
CA SER A 23 -23.65 35.42 -44.27
C SER A 23 -23.09 35.94 -42.95
N LEU A 24 -23.89 35.87 -41.90
CA LEU A 24 -23.43 35.98 -40.52
C LEU A 24 -22.63 34.70 -40.23
N ALA A 25 -21.31 34.81 -40.27
CA ALA A 25 -20.42 33.80 -39.74
C ALA A 25 -20.64 33.73 -38.24
N LEU A 26 -21.43 32.76 -37.76
CA LEU A 26 -21.48 32.34 -36.39
C LEU A 26 -20.12 31.70 -36.07
N LEU A 27 -19.20 32.49 -35.52
CA LEU A 27 -18.03 31.97 -34.84
C LEU A 27 -18.54 31.11 -33.66
N ALA A 28 -18.67 29.82 -33.91
CA ALA A 28 -18.89 28.84 -32.84
C ALA A 28 -17.72 28.93 -31.88
N TRP A 29 -17.96 29.52 -30.74
CA TRP A 29 -17.07 29.53 -29.61
C TRP A 29 -17.03 28.09 -29.08
N MET A 30 -16.14 27.26 -29.62
CA MET A 30 -15.83 25.95 -29.02
C MET A 30 -15.10 26.21 -27.70
N PRO A 31 -15.69 25.83 -26.56
CA PRO A 31 -14.92 25.86 -25.34
C PRO A 31 -13.72 24.93 -25.53
N ALA A 32 -12.52 25.47 -25.41
CA ALA A 32 -11.30 24.67 -25.35
C ALA A 32 -11.46 23.71 -24.17
N TRP A 33 -11.76 22.47 -24.46
CA TRP A 33 -11.67 21.39 -23.49
C TRP A 33 -10.19 21.32 -23.07
N ARG A 34 -9.87 22.02 -21.99
CA ARG A 34 -8.65 21.78 -21.25
C ARG A 34 -8.81 20.35 -20.74
N GLY A 35 -8.25 19.38 -21.45
CA GLY A 35 -8.13 18.02 -20.96
C GLY A 35 -7.55 18.11 -19.56
N VAL A 36 -8.31 17.66 -18.58
CA VAL A 36 -7.80 17.48 -17.22
C VAL A 36 -6.62 16.53 -17.38
N ARG A 37 -5.40 17.04 -17.33
CA ARG A 37 -4.21 16.18 -17.28
C ARG A 37 -4.38 15.33 -16.03
N ALA A 38 -4.45 14.02 -16.20
CA ALA A 38 -4.39 13.11 -15.07
C ALA A 38 -3.16 13.50 -14.25
N ALA A 39 -3.34 13.68 -12.96
CA ALA A 39 -2.23 14.00 -12.07
C ALA A 39 -1.20 12.87 -12.18
N THR A 40 0.04 13.22 -12.48
CA THR A 40 1.15 12.28 -12.51
C THR A 40 1.86 12.33 -11.16
N TYR A 41 2.13 11.16 -10.59
CA TYR A 41 2.75 11.01 -9.26
C TYR A 41 4.07 10.23 -9.34
N PRO A 42 5.10 10.73 -10.09
CA PRO A 42 6.34 9.97 -10.29
C PRO A 42 7.11 9.73 -8.99
N ALA A 43 7.19 10.72 -8.09
CA ALA A 43 7.85 10.56 -6.80
C ALA A 43 7.09 9.61 -5.88
N THR A 44 5.75 9.64 -5.91
CA THR A 44 4.91 8.68 -5.17
C THR A 44 5.11 7.26 -5.70
N ILE A 45 5.12 7.07 -7.02
CA ILE A 45 5.36 5.77 -7.65
C ILE A 45 6.72 5.20 -7.21
N GLU A 46 7.77 6.01 -7.29
CA GLU A 46 9.13 5.59 -6.85
C GLU A 46 9.16 5.25 -5.36
N ALA A 47 8.55 6.09 -4.51
CA ALA A 47 8.46 5.84 -3.07
C ALA A 47 7.72 4.55 -2.75
N MET A 48 6.58 4.29 -3.41
CA MET A 48 5.78 3.09 -3.20
C MET A 48 6.46 1.82 -3.70
N HIS A 49 7.19 1.88 -4.81
CA HIS A 49 8.02 0.75 -5.26
C HIS A 49 9.08 0.40 -4.22
N ARG A 50 9.81 1.40 -3.74
CA ARG A 50 10.85 1.22 -2.73
C ARG A 50 10.26 0.68 -1.42
N ALA A 51 9.14 1.25 -0.96
CA ALA A 51 8.47 0.78 0.23
C ALA A 51 8.03 -0.67 0.09
N ARG A 52 7.33 -1.01 -1.00
CA ARG A 52 6.88 -2.38 -1.27
C ARG A 52 8.05 -3.37 -1.33
N GLU A 53 9.15 -3.00 -1.95
CA GLU A 53 10.35 -3.85 -2.03
C GLU A 53 10.97 -4.07 -0.65
N THR A 54 11.13 -3.01 0.14
CA THR A 54 11.67 -3.08 1.50
C THR A 54 10.84 -4.01 2.37
N GLU A 55 9.51 -3.81 2.46
CA GLU A 55 8.63 -4.64 3.28
C GLU A 55 8.59 -6.10 2.80
N THR A 56 8.63 -6.32 1.49
CA THR A 56 8.69 -7.68 0.95
C THR A 56 10.01 -8.39 1.36
N ARG A 57 11.12 -7.67 1.38
CA ARG A 57 12.40 -8.21 1.84
C ARG A 57 12.37 -8.51 3.34
N VAL A 58 11.85 -7.59 4.16
CA VAL A 58 11.71 -7.80 5.61
C VAL A 58 10.78 -8.97 5.90
N TYR A 59 9.67 -9.12 5.17
CA TYR A 59 8.81 -10.31 5.22
C TYR A 59 9.62 -11.61 5.05
N TYR A 60 10.48 -11.68 4.05
CA TYR A 60 11.30 -12.88 3.82
C TYR A 60 12.33 -13.11 4.94
N HIS A 61 12.94 -12.03 5.47
CA HIS A 61 13.86 -12.13 6.61
C HIS A 61 13.15 -12.69 7.84
N TYR A 62 11.98 -12.13 8.20
CA TYR A 62 11.23 -12.61 9.37
C TYR A 62 10.71 -14.03 9.20
N THR A 63 10.32 -14.41 7.99
CA THR A 63 9.95 -15.80 7.68
C THR A 63 11.13 -16.75 7.96
N GLU A 64 12.33 -16.40 7.52
CA GLU A 64 13.53 -17.22 7.72
C GLU A 64 14.00 -17.21 9.18
N TYR A 65 13.93 -16.06 9.86
CA TYR A 65 14.23 -15.95 11.29
C TYR A 65 13.27 -16.78 12.15
N GLY A 66 11.98 -16.79 11.80
CA GLY A 66 10.99 -17.65 12.44
C GLY A 66 11.30 -19.13 12.26
N ARG A 67 11.65 -19.54 11.04
CA ARG A 67 12.06 -20.92 10.75
C ARG A 67 13.29 -21.31 11.57
N ARG A 68 14.29 -20.42 11.69
CA ARG A 68 15.49 -20.67 12.51
C ARG A 68 15.17 -20.79 13.99
N ALA A 69 14.33 -19.91 14.52
CA ALA A 69 13.89 -19.94 15.90
C ALA A 69 13.14 -21.25 16.21
N GLN A 70 12.30 -21.72 15.30
CA GLN A 70 11.62 -23.03 15.41
C GLN A 70 12.61 -24.19 15.48
N GLN A 71 13.63 -24.19 14.63
CA GLN A 71 14.68 -25.22 14.63
C GLN A 71 15.50 -25.23 15.93
N GLU A 72 15.71 -24.07 16.53
CA GLU A 72 16.42 -23.94 17.81
C GLU A 72 15.52 -24.19 19.02
N GLY A 73 14.21 -24.46 18.82
CA GLY A 73 13.26 -24.78 19.88
C GLY A 73 12.60 -23.57 20.53
N TYR A 74 12.85 -22.35 20.03
CA TYR A 74 12.26 -21.11 20.56
C TYR A 74 10.90 -20.80 19.89
N ARG A 75 9.89 -21.57 20.25
CA ARG A 75 8.56 -21.54 19.59
C ARG A 75 7.87 -20.20 19.69
N GLY A 76 7.93 -19.52 20.86
CA GLY A 76 7.32 -18.22 21.05
C GLY A 76 8.00 -17.12 20.20
N ILE A 77 9.34 -17.19 20.04
CA ILE A 77 10.08 -16.28 19.17
C ILE A 77 9.78 -16.59 17.70
N ALA A 78 9.69 -17.87 17.34
CA ALA A 78 9.28 -18.28 15.99
C ALA A 78 7.89 -17.71 15.64
N TYR A 79 6.96 -17.80 16.58
CA TYR A 79 5.61 -17.25 16.42
C TYR A 79 5.60 -15.72 16.32
N LEU A 80 6.43 -15.03 17.11
CA LEU A 80 6.61 -13.59 17.00
C LEU A 80 7.07 -13.18 15.60
N PHE A 81 8.11 -13.83 15.06
CA PHE A 81 8.59 -13.56 13.71
C PHE A 81 7.54 -13.89 12.63
N THR A 82 6.75 -14.95 12.82
CA THR A 82 5.63 -15.26 11.93
C THR A 82 4.58 -14.13 11.93
N ALA A 83 4.27 -13.57 13.11
CA ALA A 83 3.35 -12.46 13.23
C ALA A 83 3.90 -11.17 12.57
N PHE A 84 5.18 -10.88 12.76
CA PHE A 84 5.82 -9.75 12.10
C PHE A 84 5.85 -9.93 10.59
N ALA A 85 6.25 -11.10 10.08
CA ALA A 85 6.19 -11.39 8.65
C ALA A 85 4.79 -11.12 8.07
N ALA A 86 3.73 -11.54 8.77
CA ALA A 86 2.36 -11.25 8.33
C ALA A 86 2.03 -9.75 8.33
N SER A 87 2.59 -8.96 9.25
CA SER A 87 2.48 -7.49 9.26
C SER A 87 3.15 -6.87 8.03
N GLU A 88 4.40 -7.26 7.74
CA GLU A 88 5.14 -6.73 6.58
C GLU A 88 4.45 -7.07 5.26
N GLN A 89 3.81 -8.23 5.19
CA GLN A 89 3.00 -8.59 4.03
C GLN A 89 1.81 -7.64 3.84
N VAL A 90 1.17 -7.19 4.92
CA VAL A 90 0.12 -6.16 4.86
C VAL A 90 0.69 -4.83 4.37
N HIS A 91 1.85 -4.39 4.86
CA HIS A 91 2.51 -3.16 4.41
C HIS A 91 2.83 -3.23 2.92
N ALA A 92 3.54 -4.27 2.47
CA ALA A 92 3.91 -4.47 1.06
C ALA A 92 2.68 -4.51 0.14
N THR A 93 1.61 -5.20 0.58
CA THR A 93 0.35 -5.28 -0.16
C THR A 93 -0.30 -3.90 -0.31
N ASN A 94 -0.30 -3.09 0.74
CA ASN A 94 -0.91 -1.77 0.73
C ASN A 94 -0.14 -0.80 -0.18
N PHE A 95 1.19 -0.81 -0.16
CA PHE A 95 2.00 -0.01 -1.09
C PHE A 95 1.77 -0.46 -2.54
N GLY A 96 1.64 -1.77 -2.77
CA GLY A 96 1.25 -2.32 -4.08
C GLY A 96 -0.12 -1.84 -4.57
N LYS A 97 -1.11 -1.72 -3.68
CA LYS A 97 -2.44 -1.18 -4.04
C LYS A 97 -2.36 0.26 -4.55
N ILE A 98 -1.50 1.11 -3.97
CA ILE A 98 -1.29 2.48 -4.49
C ILE A 98 -0.73 2.43 -5.91
N LEU A 99 0.30 1.62 -6.14
CA LEU A 99 0.89 1.45 -7.48
C LEU A 99 -0.17 1.00 -8.50
N THR A 100 -0.98 0.00 -8.16
CA THR A 100 -2.05 -0.49 -9.03
C THR A 100 -3.09 0.61 -9.33
N ARG A 101 -3.48 1.42 -8.34
CA ARG A 101 -4.39 2.57 -8.55
C ARG A 101 -3.80 3.64 -9.45
N LEU A 102 -2.47 3.76 -9.46
CA LEU A 102 -1.72 4.65 -10.36
C LEU A 102 -1.41 4.00 -11.72
N ASN A 103 -2.04 2.86 -12.03
CA ASN A 103 -1.86 2.08 -13.26
C ASN A 103 -0.41 1.59 -13.48
N VAL A 104 0.31 1.29 -12.39
CA VAL A 104 1.64 0.71 -12.44
C VAL A 104 1.54 -0.80 -12.32
N GLU A 105 2.19 -1.52 -13.23
CA GLU A 105 2.29 -2.99 -13.18
C GLU A 105 3.17 -3.43 -11.99
N LEU A 106 2.68 -4.42 -11.23
CA LEU A 106 3.40 -4.98 -10.10
C LEU A 106 4.25 -6.16 -10.54
N LEU A 107 5.53 -5.94 -10.72
CA LEU A 107 6.46 -7.04 -10.96
C LEU A 107 6.69 -7.86 -9.68
N PRO A 108 6.89 -9.18 -9.80
CA PRO A 108 7.29 -10.02 -8.67
C PRO A 108 8.61 -9.52 -8.06
N ILE A 109 8.69 -9.51 -6.74
CA ILE A 109 9.92 -9.23 -6.01
C ILE A 109 10.58 -10.57 -5.69
N ALA A 110 11.78 -10.78 -6.19
CA ALA A 110 12.51 -12.00 -5.95
C ALA A 110 12.84 -12.17 -4.45
N LYS A 111 12.71 -13.40 -3.94
CA LYS A 111 13.16 -13.70 -2.60
C LYS A 111 14.69 -13.50 -2.54
N PRO A 112 15.21 -12.68 -1.60
CA PRO A 112 16.64 -12.49 -1.43
C PRO A 112 17.27 -13.77 -0.87
N GLU A 113 18.57 -13.95 -1.08
CA GLU A 113 19.34 -14.91 -0.32
C GLU A 113 19.48 -14.41 1.12
N ILE A 114 19.07 -15.23 2.09
CA ILE A 114 19.06 -14.87 3.50
C ILE A 114 19.95 -15.81 4.30
N SER A 115 21.02 -15.27 4.83
CA SER A 115 21.85 -15.96 5.83
C SER A 115 21.30 -15.67 7.23
N ALA A 116 20.42 -16.54 7.72
CA ALA A 116 19.94 -16.47 9.10
C ALA A 116 21.04 -16.94 10.06
N GLY A 117 21.33 -16.11 11.05
CA GLY A 117 22.18 -16.48 12.20
C GLY A 117 21.40 -17.28 13.24
N SER A 118 21.93 -17.34 14.48
CA SER A 118 21.17 -17.84 15.62
C SER A 118 19.94 -16.98 15.90
N THR A 119 18.97 -17.51 16.63
CA THR A 119 17.77 -16.75 17.03
C THR A 119 18.11 -15.45 17.73
N ARG A 120 19.13 -15.45 18.59
CA ARG A 120 19.62 -14.25 19.26
C ARG A 120 20.15 -13.21 18.27
N GLU A 121 21.01 -13.62 17.33
CA GLU A 121 21.55 -12.73 16.30
C GLU A 121 20.44 -12.17 15.42
N ASN A 122 19.46 -12.98 15.06
CA ASN A 122 18.32 -12.57 14.24
C ASN A 122 17.42 -11.55 14.96
N LEU A 123 17.23 -11.67 16.28
CA LEU A 123 16.53 -10.64 17.07
C LEU A 123 17.28 -9.31 17.09
N ILE A 124 18.63 -9.35 17.18
CA ILE A 124 19.45 -8.12 17.10
C ILE A 124 19.31 -7.49 15.72
N ARG A 125 19.48 -8.25 14.65
CA ARG A 125 19.31 -7.77 13.27
C ARG A 125 17.91 -7.21 13.01
N ALA A 126 16.88 -7.85 13.55
CA ALA A 126 15.51 -7.37 13.46
C ALA A 126 15.36 -6.00 14.14
N ALA A 127 15.88 -5.84 15.38
CA ALA A 127 15.83 -4.54 16.06
C ALA A 127 16.57 -3.43 15.31
N ASP A 128 17.76 -3.72 14.79
CA ASP A 128 18.54 -2.77 14.00
C ASP A 128 17.79 -2.36 12.72
N SER A 129 17.13 -3.32 12.06
CA SER A 129 16.29 -3.08 10.89
C SER A 129 15.10 -2.19 11.22
N GLU A 130 14.37 -2.48 12.32
CA GLU A 130 13.23 -1.65 12.77
C GLU A 130 13.68 -0.21 13.08
N MET A 131 14.82 -0.05 13.78
CA MET A 131 15.35 1.29 14.09
C MET A 131 15.72 2.05 12.82
N ALA A 132 16.37 1.41 11.86
CA ALA A 132 16.72 2.04 10.58
C ALA A 132 15.45 2.45 9.79
N SER A 133 14.41 1.62 9.82
CA SER A 133 13.12 1.93 9.19
C SER A 133 12.45 3.12 9.86
N ILE A 134 12.38 3.14 11.21
CA ILE A 134 11.71 4.17 11.99
C ILE A 134 12.43 5.51 11.89
N ASP A 135 13.76 5.51 11.99
CA ASP A 135 14.55 6.75 12.14
C ASP A 135 14.94 7.37 10.80
N ALA A 136 15.01 6.59 9.71
CA ALA A 136 15.48 7.09 8.43
C ALA A 136 14.54 6.77 7.26
N PHE A 137 14.10 5.52 7.10
CA PHE A 137 13.40 5.09 5.90
C PHE A 137 12.01 5.75 5.76
N TYR A 138 11.15 5.62 6.76
CA TYR A 138 9.80 6.20 6.72
C TYR A 138 9.78 7.72 6.70
N PRO A 139 10.60 8.44 7.51
CA PRO A 139 10.72 9.88 7.37
C PRO A 139 11.11 10.33 5.97
N LYS A 140 12.08 9.64 5.33
CA LYS A 140 12.51 9.95 3.96
C LYS A 140 11.39 9.70 2.93
N LEU A 141 10.60 8.64 3.08
CA LEU A 141 9.44 8.41 2.22
C LEU A 141 8.43 9.54 2.33
N LEU A 142 8.12 10.01 3.55
CA LEU A 142 7.20 11.12 3.77
C LEU A 142 7.70 12.42 3.12
N GLU A 143 8.99 12.73 3.24
CA GLU A 143 9.58 13.89 2.55
C GLU A 143 9.45 13.79 1.03
N GLN A 144 9.66 12.59 0.48
CA GLN A 144 9.51 12.34 -0.97
C GLN A 144 8.07 12.50 -1.47
N LEU A 145 7.08 12.19 -0.63
CA LEU A 145 5.66 12.29 -0.99
C LEU A 145 5.12 13.73 -0.93
N LYS A 146 5.73 14.61 -0.12
CA LYS A 146 5.25 15.98 0.12
C LYS A 146 4.97 16.80 -1.15
N PRO A 147 5.86 16.84 -2.17
CA PRO A 147 5.65 17.68 -3.34
C PRO A 147 4.42 17.32 -4.16
N GLU A 148 4.00 16.06 -4.11
CA GLU A 148 2.88 15.55 -4.91
C GLU A 148 1.57 15.49 -4.11
N GLY A 149 1.62 15.50 -2.78
CA GLY A 149 0.46 15.54 -1.89
C GLY A 149 -0.49 14.34 -2.06
N HIS A 150 0.03 13.14 -2.36
CA HIS A 150 -0.79 11.95 -2.52
C HIS A 150 -1.25 11.43 -1.15
N GLU A 151 -2.45 11.81 -0.71
CA GLU A 151 -2.96 11.57 0.65
C GLU A 151 -3.00 10.08 1.04
N ASP A 152 -3.50 9.20 0.15
CA ASP A 152 -3.57 7.77 0.44
C ASP A 152 -2.18 7.16 0.67
N ALA A 153 -1.18 7.52 -0.16
CA ALA A 153 0.18 7.03 0.01
C ALA A 153 0.80 7.52 1.32
N THR A 154 0.64 8.81 1.62
CA THR A 154 1.09 9.40 2.88
C THR A 154 0.46 8.71 4.09
N THR A 155 -0.84 8.47 4.04
CA THR A 155 -1.58 7.76 5.11
C THR A 155 -1.05 6.35 5.33
N LEU A 156 -0.83 5.58 4.25
CA LEU A 156 -0.31 4.22 4.36
C LEU A 156 1.12 4.17 4.90
N VAL A 157 1.97 5.15 4.53
CA VAL A 157 3.32 5.28 5.10
C VAL A 157 3.24 5.57 6.61
N HIS A 158 2.35 6.45 7.05
CA HIS A 158 2.15 6.70 8.49
C HIS A 158 1.66 5.46 9.24
N TYR A 159 0.78 4.66 8.64
CA TYR A 159 0.27 3.44 9.26
C TYR A 159 1.37 2.38 9.42
N ALA A 160 2.14 2.14 8.36
CA ALA A 160 3.27 1.23 8.43
C ALA A 160 4.28 1.71 9.47
N TRP A 161 4.71 2.97 9.43
CA TRP A 161 5.64 3.55 10.41
C TRP A 161 5.16 3.39 11.87
N ALA A 162 3.88 3.57 12.14
CA ALA A 162 3.32 3.37 13.48
C ALA A 162 3.31 1.88 13.89
N SER A 163 3.16 0.97 12.93
CA SER A 163 3.25 -0.47 13.15
C SER A 163 4.69 -0.92 13.46
N GLU A 164 5.69 -0.38 12.74
CA GLU A 164 7.11 -0.66 13.01
C GLU A 164 7.51 -0.29 14.44
N LYS A 165 6.99 0.82 14.97
CA LYS A 165 7.21 1.19 16.38
C LYS A 165 6.69 0.13 17.35
N GLN A 166 5.59 -0.56 17.01
CA GLN A 166 5.09 -1.68 17.82
C GLN A 166 6.02 -2.90 17.73
N HIS A 167 6.57 -3.21 16.54
CA HIS A 167 7.54 -4.29 16.36
C HIS A 167 8.80 -4.03 17.17
N ARG A 168 9.40 -2.84 17.01
CA ARG A 168 10.56 -2.40 17.80
C ARG A 168 10.31 -2.56 19.29
N ASP A 169 9.17 -2.08 19.80
CA ASP A 169 8.88 -2.12 21.23
C ASP A 169 8.79 -3.56 21.76
N LYS A 170 8.22 -4.48 20.96
CA LYS A 170 8.17 -5.91 21.30
C LYS A 170 9.57 -6.55 21.27
N ILE A 171 10.37 -6.29 20.24
CA ILE A 171 11.74 -6.80 20.14
C ILE A 171 12.62 -6.23 21.28
N SER A 172 12.53 -4.95 21.57
CA SER A 172 13.30 -4.29 22.63
C SER A 172 12.98 -4.82 24.02
N GLN A 173 11.74 -5.23 24.28
CA GLN A 173 11.37 -5.91 25.51
C GLN A 173 12.11 -7.25 25.66
N ILE A 174 12.26 -8.00 24.58
CA ILE A 174 12.99 -9.26 24.58
C ILE A 174 14.49 -9.01 24.73
N GLN A 175 15.07 -8.10 23.96
CA GLN A 175 16.50 -7.81 23.98
C GLN A 175 17.02 -7.31 25.33
N ARG A 176 16.24 -6.51 26.04
CA ARG A 176 16.62 -5.97 27.36
C ARG A 176 17.04 -7.06 28.35
N TRP A 177 16.47 -8.25 28.19
CA TRP A 177 16.73 -9.40 29.08
C TRP A 177 17.71 -10.42 28.46
N THR A 178 18.00 -10.32 27.15
CA THR A 178 18.74 -11.35 26.41
C THR A 178 20.26 -11.23 26.52
N ALA A 179 20.82 -10.11 26.96
CA ALA A 179 22.27 -9.95 27.04
C ALA A 179 22.91 -10.98 27.97
N THR A 180 22.26 -11.32 29.09
CA THR A 180 22.78 -12.20 30.12
C THR A 180 21.96 -13.50 30.31
N PHE A 181 20.65 -13.48 29.95
CA PHE A 181 19.71 -14.55 30.28
C PHE A 181 18.83 -14.97 29.10
N PHE A 182 19.39 -15.00 27.89
CA PHE A 182 18.64 -15.28 26.65
C PHE A 182 17.75 -16.53 26.78
N GLU A 183 18.32 -17.66 27.23
CA GLU A 183 17.60 -18.93 27.38
C GLU A 183 16.39 -18.82 28.32
N THR A 184 16.57 -18.16 29.46
CA THR A 184 15.49 -18.00 30.46
C THR A 184 14.37 -17.12 29.90
N VAL A 185 14.70 -16.04 29.19
CA VAL A 185 13.73 -15.14 28.60
C VAL A 185 13.01 -15.80 27.43
N ALA A 186 13.72 -16.49 26.55
CA ALA A 186 13.13 -17.23 25.44
C ALA A 186 12.11 -18.26 25.93
N ARG A 187 12.43 -19.05 26.95
CA ARG A 187 11.50 -20.00 27.59
C ARG A 187 10.31 -19.30 28.26
N THR A 188 10.51 -18.13 28.85
CA THR A 188 9.41 -17.34 29.43
C THR A 188 8.46 -16.80 28.36
N ILE A 189 9.00 -16.41 27.20
CA ILE A 189 8.20 -16.02 26.04
C ILE A 189 7.38 -17.21 25.56
N ASP A 190 7.99 -18.36 25.37
CA ASP A 190 7.30 -19.59 24.96
C ASP A 190 6.12 -19.94 25.90
N ALA A 191 6.31 -19.80 27.20
CA ALA A 191 5.28 -20.09 28.20
C ALA A 191 4.15 -19.05 28.26
N LYS A 192 4.41 -17.81 27.85
CA LYS A 192 3.48 -16.67 27.95
C LYS A 192 2.91 -16.20 26.62
N THR A 193 3.37 -16.76 25.50
CA THR A 193 2.95 -16.31 24.18
C THR A 193 1.47 -16.63 23.97
N GLY A 194 0.64 -15.60 24.07
CA GLY A 194 -0.75 -15.63 23.62
C GLY A 194 -0.82 -15.58 22.07
N ARG A 195 -2.04 -15.57 21.55
CA ARG A 195 -2.24 -15.41 20.09
C ARG A 195 -1.77 -14.03 19.61
N TYR A 196 -1.29 -13.98 18.38
CA TYR A 196 -1.06 -12.72 17.67
C TYR A 196 -2.20 -12.44 16.69
N PHE A 197 -2.54 -11.16 16.58
CA PHE A 197 -3.56 -10.64 15.67
C PHE A 197 -2.98 -9.49 14.87
N ILE A 198 -3.21 -9.49 13.57
CA ILE A 198 -2.71 -8.47 12.64
C ILE A 198 -3.88 -7.72 12.01
N CYS A 199 -3.87 -6.41 12.12
CA CYS A 199 -4.81 -5.55 11.42
C CYS A 199 -4.56 -5.58 9.91
N GLN A 200 -5.53 -6.08 9.15
CA GLN A 200 -5.41 -6.22 7.70
C GLN A 200 -5.41 -4.88 6.94
N ASN A 201 -5.68 -3.78 7.64
CA ASN A 201 -5.61 -2.44 7.05
C ASN A 201 -4.25 -1.77 7.23
N CYS A 202 -3.54 -2.01 8.35
CA CYS A 202 -2.34 -1.22 8.66
C CYS A 202 -1.15 -2.05 9.19
N GLY A 203 -1.28 -3.37 9.34
CA GLY A 203 -0.22 -4.21 9.89
C GLY A 203 -0.12 -4.20 11.43
N SER A 204 -0.84 -3.34 12.15
CA SER A 204 -0.76 -3.29 13.63
C SER A 204 -0.84 -4.68 14.26
N THR A 205 0.18 -5.02 15.06
CA THR A 205 0.39 -6.34 15.68
C THR A 205 0.06 -6.30 17.17
N THR A 206 -0.92 -7.10 17.60
CA THR A 206 -1.39 -7.14 19.00
C THR A 206 -1.56 -8.57 19.51
N ASN A 207 -1.60 -8.75 20.83
CA ASN A 207 -1.89 -10.05 21.46
C ASN A 207 -3.38 -10.24 21.81
N ALA A 208 -4.18 -9.20 21.65
CA ALA A 208 -5.63 -9.26 21.80
C ALA A 208 -6.27 -8.33 20.77
N VAL A 209 -7.42 -8.73 20.22
CA VAL A 209 -8.18 -7.85 19.33
C VAL A 209 -8.70 -6.65 20.12
N PRO A 210 -8.43 -5.40 19.69
CA PRO A 210 -8.96 -4.21 20.36
C PRO A 210 -10.49 -4.21 20.41
N ALA A 211 -11.08 -3.65 21.47
CA ALA A 211 -12.53 -3.72 21.70
C ALA A 211 -13.37 -3.10 20.58
N ARG A 212 -12.93 -2.00 19.96
CA ARG A 212 -13.71 -1.26 18.96
C ARG A 212 -12.92 -0.90 17.69
N LEU A 213 -11.80 -0.22 17.86
CA LEU A 213 -11.01 0.34 16.77
C LEU A 213 -9.54 -0.05 16.89
N CYS A 214 -8.88 -0.20 15.76
CA CYS A 214 -7.43 -0.35 15.71
C CYS A 214 -6.75 0.90 16.31
N PRO A 215 -5.76 0.74 17.22
CA PRO A 215 -5.07 1.87 17.83
C PRO A 215 -4.24 2.69 16.82
N VAL A 216 -3.81 2.07 15.73
CA VAL A 216 -3.02 2.72 14.66
C VAL A 216 -3.93 3.40 13.65
N CYS A 217 -4.69 2.65 12.87
CA CYS A 217 -5.43 3.21 11.73
C CYS A 217 -6.86 3.65 12.04
N LYS A 218 -7.36 3.45 13.26
CA LYS A 218 -8.71 3.78 13.70
C LYS A 218 -9.84 3.08 12.94
N PHE A 219 -9.53 2.10 12.11
CA PHE A 219 -10.52 1.24 11.48
C PHE A 219 -11.10 0.21 12.45
N PRO A 220 -12.28 -0.39 12.14
CA PRO A 220 -12.91 -1.36 13.02
C PRO A 220 -12.03 -2.56 13.36
N SER A 221 -12.07 -3.02 14.60
CA SER A 221 -11.32 -4.18 15.07
C SER A 221 -11.67 -5.50 14.35
N ALA A 222 -12.81 -5.54 13.65
CA ALA A 222 -13.19 -6.66 12.77
C ALA A 222 -12.17 -6.94 11.65
N LEU A 223 -11.26 -6.00 11.37
CA LEU A 223 -10.16 -6.19 10.40
C LEU A 223 -8.96 -6.95 10.97
N TYR A 224 -8.95 -7.26 12.25
CA TYR A 224 -7.89 -8.10 12.80
C TYR A 224 -8.08 -9.57 12.43
N ARG A 225 -6.98 -10.22 12.06
CA ARG A 225 -6.92 -11.67 11.80
C ARG A 225 -5.93 -12.32 12.75
N GLY A 226 -6.32 -13.43 13.34
CA GLY A 226 -5.42 -14.26 14.13
C GLY A 226 -4.38 -14.90 13.22
N ILE A 227 -3.14 -14.95 13.72
CA ILE A 227 -2.06 -15.69 13.08
C ILE A 227 -1.94 -17.03 13.77
N GLU A 228 -1.81 -18.09 13.01
CA GLU A 228 -1.58 -19.41 13.58
C GLU A 228 -0.09 -19.56 13.94
N PRO A 229 0.24 -20.23 15.08
CA PRO A 229 1.60 -20.56 15.40
C PRO A 229 2.24 -21.42 14.28
N PRO A 230 3.54 -21.26 14.03
CA PRO A 230 4.23 -22.16 13.10
C PRO A 230 4.17 -23.59 13.63
N GLY A 231 3.90 -24.55 12.74
CA GLY A 231 3.80 -25.97 13.04
C GLY A 231 5.09 -26.61 13.52
#